data_7246c2b13d543f719fe0d265a13216e8
#
_entry.id   7246c2b13d543f719fe0d265a13216e8
#
_cell.length_a   1.000
_cell.length_b   1.000
_cell.length_c   1.000
_cell.angle_alpha   90.00
_cell.angle_beta   90.00
_cell.angle_gamma   90.00
#
_symmetry.space_group_name_H-M   'P 1'
#
loop_
_entity.id
_entity.type
_entity.pdbx_description
1 polymer ?
#
loop_
_entity_poly.entity_id
_entity_poly.type
_entity_poly.pdbx_seq_one_letter_code
_entity_poly.pdbx_strand_id
1 'polypeptide(L)'
;MRYLIDTNILVYAIAEPDLLSDDVAAIIAEPDAVLYISAESVKEMVVAYRNKGLWSKRWKTAEDMVKSIEDEYYVKILPVKKEHILT
;
A
#
# COMPACT_ATOMS: atom_id res chain seq x y z
N MET A 1 1.09 11.52 -13.04
CA MET A 1 -0.23 11.68 -12.42
C MET A 1 -0.23 11.11 -11.02
N ARG A 2 -1.03 11.66 -10.11
CA ARG A 2 -1.04 11.25 -8.70
C ARG A 2 -2.28 10.43 -8.40
N TYR A 3 -2.09 9.30 -7.72
CA TYR A 3 -3.20 8.41 -7.37
C TYR A 3 -3.12 8.04 -5.89
N LEU A 4 -4.24 8.13 -5.20
CA LEU A 4 -4.37 7.59 -3.85
C LEU A 4 -4.97 6.19 -3.98
N ILE A 5 -4.23 5.18 -3.56
CA ILE A 5 -4.68 3.79 -3.64
C ILE A 5 -5.18 3.31 -2.28
N ASP A 6 -6.08 2.34 -2.29
CA ASP A 6 -6.56 1.76 -1.05
C ASP A 6 -5.71 0.53 -0.65
N THR A 7 -6.00 0.01 0.54
CA THR A 7 -5.27 -1.14 1.08
C THR A 7 -5.39 -2.36 0.17
N ASN A 8 -6.57 -2.62 -0.40
CA ASN A 8 -6.78 -3.80 -1.24
C ASN A 8 -5.97 -3.73 -2.52
N ILE A 9 -5.91 -2.57 -3.15
CA ILE A 9 -5.12 -2.36 -4.36
C ILE A 9 -3.64 -2.62 -4.08
N LEU A 10 -3.13 -2.09 -2.97
CA LEU A 10 -1.73 -2.30 -2.61
C LEU A 10 -1.44 -3.78 -2.32
N VAL A 11 -2.31 -4.44 -1.58
CA VAL A 11 -2.16 -5.87 -1.27
C VAL A 11 -2.15 -6.71 -2.54
N TYR A 12 -3.06 -6.45 -3.48
CA TYR A 12 -3.10 -7.17 -4.74
C TYR A 12 -1.83 -6.92 -5.56
N ALA A 13 -1.38 -5.67 -5.62
CA ALA A 13 -0.17 -5.33 -6.38
C ALA A 13 1.06 -6.08 -5.85
N ILE A 14 1.14 -6.27 -4.54
CA ILE A 14 2.27 -6.95 -3.90
C ILE A 14 2.14 -8.47 -3.98
N ALA A 15 0.99 -8.99 -3.59
CA ALA A 15 0.84 -10.43 -3.35
C ALA A 15 0.11 -11.17 -4.48
N GLU A 16 -0.85 -10.52 -5.13
CA GLU A 16 -1.72 -11.16 -6.11
C GLU A 16 -2.05 -10.21 -7.26
N PRO A 17 -1.04 -9.86 -8.09
CA PRO A 17 -1.26 -8.88 -9.17
C PRO A 17 -2.30 -9.32 -10.19
N ASP A 18 -2.57 -10.61 -10.30
CA ASP A 18 -3.60 -11.14 -11.21
C ASP A 18 -5.02 -10.71 -10.83
N LEU A 19 -5.22 -10.28 -9.58
CA LEU A 19 -6.52 -9.80 -9.11
C LEU A 19 -6.78 -8.33 -9.46
N LEU A 20 -5.76 -7.61 -9.94
CA LEU A 20 -5.95 -6.25 -10.41
C LEU A 20 -6.66 -6.24 -11.75
N SER A 21 -7.59 -5.29 -11.93
CA SER A 21 -8.17 -5.08 -13.26
C SER A 21 -7.09 -4.58 -14.22
N ASP A 22 -7.31 -4.78 -15.51
CA ASP A 22 -6.35 -4.33 -16.54
C ASP A 22 -6.14 -2.82 -16.46
N ASP A 23 -7.21 -2.06 -16.20
CA ASP A 23 -7.14 -0.60 -16.09
C ASP A 23 -6.27 -0.16 -14.91
N VAL A 24 -6.47 -0.80 -13.76
CA VAL A 24 -5.68 -0.48 -12.54
C VAL A 24 -4.22 -0.89 -12.73
N ALA A 25 -3.99 -2.07 -13.30
CA ALA A 25 -2.63 -2.53 -13.57
C ALA A 25 -1.89 -1.58 -14.51
N ALA A 26 -2.57 -1.07 -15.53
CA ALA A 26 -1.99 -0.09 -16.45
C ALA A 26 -1.63 1.22 -15.76
N ILE A 27 -2.48 1.70 -14.85
CA ILE A 27 -2.21 2.92 -14.08
C ILE A 27 -0.98 2.75 -13.20
N ILE A 28 -0.87 1.62 -12.50
CA ILE A 28 0.26 1.34 -11.62
C ILE A 28 1.55 1.24 -12.42
N ALA A 29 1.47 0.73 -13.64
CA ALA A 29 2.64 0.55 -14.50
C ALA A 29 3.08 1.82 -15.23
N GLU A 30 2.31 2.91 -15.19
CA GLU A 30 2.70 4.17 -15.84
C GLU A 30 4.00 4.71 -15.25
N PRO A 31 5.00 5.05 -16.09
CA PRO A 31 6.31 5.53 -15.58
C PRO A 31 6.22 6.81 -14.76
N ASP A 32 5.26 7.67 -15.05
CA ASP A 32 5.09 8.97 -14.37
C ASP A 32 4.01 8.94 -13.30
N ALA A 33 3.45 7.77 -12.99
CA ALA A 33 2.46 7.64 -11.93
C ALA A 33 3.12 7.81 -10.56
N VAL A 34 2.51 8.64 -9.70
CA VAL A 34 2.93 8.78 -8.30
C VAL A 34 1.82 8.19 -7.44
N LEU A 35 2.15 7.12 -6.74
CA LEU A 35 1.18 6.40 -5.93
C LEU A 35 1.30 6.80 -4.47
N TYR A 36 0.14 7.03 -3.85
CA TYR A 36 0.05 7.37 -2.43
C TYR A 36 -0.86 6.39 -1.71
N ILE A 37 -0.56 6.13 -0.45
CA ILE A 37 -1.44 5.38 0.44
C ILE A 37 -1.52 6.14 1.76
N SER A 38 -2.68 6.11 2.42
CA SER A 38 -2.82 6.78 3.70
C SER A 38 -2.09 6.01 4.80
N ALA A 39 -1.59 6.74 5.81
CA ALA A 39 -0.98 6.11 6.98
C ALA A 39 -1.97 5.21 7.71
N GLU A 40 -3.25 5.53 7.65
CA GLU A 40 -4.31 4.72 8.25
C GLU A 40 -4.39 3.34 7.57
N SER A 41 -4.31 3.29 6.25
CA SER A 41 -4.30 2.03 5.51
C SER A 41 -3.06 1.19 5.84
N VAL A 42 -1.91 1.84 5.96
CA VAL A 42 -0.66 1.15 6.35
C VAL A 42 -0.79 0.60 7.76
N LYS A 43 -1.41 1.35 8.67
CA LYS A 43 -1.66 0.88 10.04
C LYS A 43 -2.53 -0.38 10.05
N GLU A 44 -3.58 -0.42 9.22
CA GLU A 44 -4.41 -1.61 9.07
C GLU A 44 -3.60 -2.82 8.59
N MET A 45 -2.69 -2.62 7.66
CA MET A 45 -1.81 -3.68 7.18
C MET A 45 -0.87 -4.17 8.29
N VAL A 46 -0.32 -3.27 9.09
CA VAL A 46 0.55 -3.63 10.21
C VAL A 46 -0.21 -4.46 11.23
N VAL A 47 -1.44 -4.06 11.56
CA VAL A 47 -2.29 -4.81 12.49
C VAL A 47 -2.59 -6.20 11.95
N ALA A 48 -2.94 -6.32 10.68
CA ALA A 48 -3.19 -7.62 10.04
C ALA A 48 -1.95 -8.50 10.04
N TYR A 49 -0.78 -7.91 9.78
CA TYR A 49 0.49 -8.63 9.83
C TYR A 49 0.74 -9.21 11.22
N ARG A 50 0.57 -8.41 12.26
CA ARG A 50 0.84 -8.81 13.64
C ARG A 50 -0.18 -9.81 14.18
N ASN A 51 -1.46 -9.60 13.87
CA ASN A 51 -2.54 -10.41 14.46
C ASN A 51 -2.82 -11.70 13.70
N LYS A 52 -2.67 -11.69 12.38
CA LYS A 52 -3.02 -12.83 11.53
C LYS A 52 -1.82 -13.48 10.87
N GLY A 53 -0.63 -12.94 11.05
CA GLY A 53 0.58 -13.45 10.41
C GLY A 53 0.57 -13.30 8.90
N LEU A 54 -0.25 -12.41 8.35
CA LEU A 54 -0.32 -12.19 6.90
C LEU A 54 1.03 -11.68 6.41
N TRP A 55 1.48 -12.22 5.27
CA TRP A 55 2.73 -11.83 4.61
C TRP A 55 4.00 -12.10 5.43
N SER A 56 3.92 -12.90 6.51
CA SER A 56 5.08 -13.21 7.36
C SER A 56 6.17 -13.97 6.63
N LYS A 57 5.84 -14.66 5.54
CA LYS A 57 6.83 -15.33 4.69
C LYS A 57 7.57 -14.34 3.78
N ARG A 58 6.96 -13.20 3.49
CA ARG A 58 7.53 -12.19 2.60
C ARG A 58 8.39 -11.19 3.36
N TRP A 59 7.96 -10.81 4.54
CA TRP A 59 8.66 -9.85 5.39
C TRP A 59 8.81 -10.42 6.80
N LYS A 60 9.99 -10.28 7.36
CA LYS A 60 10.28 -10.80 8.70
C LYS A 60 9.66 -9.97 9.81
N THR A 61 9.50 -8.67 9.58
CA THR A 61 8.92 -7.73 10.56
C THR A 61 7.94 -6.80 9.87
N ALA A 62 7.07 -6.16 10.67
CA ALA A 62 6.15 -5.14 10.16
C ALA A 62 6.92 -3.93 9.61
N GLU A 63 8.06 -3.59 10.22
CA GLU A 63 8.91 -2.49 9.75
C GLU A 63 9.47 -2.79 8.37
N ASP A 64 9.88 -4.04 8.11
CA ASP A 64 10.35 -4.46 6.79
C ASP A 64 9.26 -4.32 5.75
N MET A 65 8.01 -4.65 6.11
CA MET A 65 6.87 -4.50 5.21
C MET A 65 6.65 -3.04 4.83
N VAL A 66 6.63 -2.14 5.81
CA VAL A 66 6.43 -0.71 5.57
C VAL A 66 7.55 -0.13 4.72
N LYS A 67 8.78 -0.51 5.02
CA LYS A 67 9.94 -0.06 4.24
C LYS A 67 9.86 -0.55 2.79
N SER A 68 9.43 -1.77 2.57
CA SER A 68 9.25 -2.33 1.23
C SER A 68 8.21 -1.56 0.42
N ILE A 69 7.10 -1.15 1.05
CA ILE A 69 6.08 -0.35 0.40
C ILE A 69 6.69 0.93 -0.18
N GLU A 70 7.53 1.61 0.58
CA GLU A 70 8.16 2.85 0.13
C GLU A 70 9.30 2.62 -0.85
N ASP A 71 10.16 1.65 -0.58
CA ASP A 71 11.44 1.48 -1.31
C ASP A 71 11.32 0.58 -2.53
N GLU A 72 10.53 -0.50 -2.45
CA GLU A 72 10.38 -1.43 -3.57
C GLU A 72 9.22 -1.07 -4.49
N TYR A 73 8.11 -0.64 -3.93
CA TYR A 73 6.90 -0.35 -4.70
C TYR A 73 6.70 1.13 -4.95
N TYR A 74 7.57 1.97 -4.40
CA TYR A 74 7.58 3.42 -4.62
C TYR A 74 6.25 4.08 -4.28
N VAL A 75 5.54 3.56 -3.29
CA VAL A 75 4.29 4.14 -2.81
C VAL A 75 4.60 5.08 -1.64
N LYS A 76 4.15 6.32 -1.75
CA LYS A 76 4.36 7.32 -0.70
C LYS A 76 3.27 7.23 0.33
N ILE A 77 3.66 7.22 1.60
CA ILE A 77 2.72 7.15 2.70
C ILE A 77 2.35 8.57 3.14
N LEU A 78 1.06 8.89 3.05
CA LEU A 78 0.55 10.19 3.47
C LEU A 78 0.09 10.13 4.92
N PRO A 79 0.59 11.02 5.78
CA PRO A 79 0.11 11.07 7.16
C PRO A 79 -1.34 11.54 7.21
N VAL A 80 -2.12 10.95 8.13
CA VAL A 80 -3.48 11.42 8.39
C VAL A 80 -3.37 12.64 9.28
N LYS A 81 -3.84 13.77 8.79
CA LYS A 81 -3.88 15.02 9.55
C LYS A 81 -5.26 15.20 10.17
N LYS A 82 -5.29 15.93 11.27
CA LYS A 82 -6.54 16.19 12.00
C LYS A 82 -7.59 16.85 11.11
N GLU A 83 -7.19 17.74 10.23
CA GLU A 83 -8.07 18.43 9.28
C GLU A 83 -8.75 17.45 8.32
N HIS A 84 -8.08 16.37 7.98
CA HIS A 84 -8.63 15.36 7.07
C HIS A 84 -9.73 14.53 7.73
N ILE A 85 -9.68 14.41 9.04
CA ILE A 85 -10.66 13.62 9.80
C ILE A 85 -11.97 14.40 9.93
N LEU A 86 -11.90 15.72 9.99
CA LEU A 86 -13.06 16.58 10.19
C LEU A 86 -13.83 16.88 8.90
N THR A 87 -13.30 16.52 7.77
CA THR A 87 -13.98 16.69 6.49
C THR A 87 -14.78 15.44 6.14
#